data_da1bb2ec02dff91f696328bbb85c042b
#
_entry.id   da1bb2ec02dff91f696328bbb85c042b
#
_cell.length_a   1.000
_cell.length_b   1.000
_cell.length_c   1.000
_cell.angle_alpha   90.00
_cell.angle_beta   90.00
_cell.angle_gamma   90.00
#
_symmetry.space_group_name_H-M   'P 1'
#
loop_
_entity.id
_entity.type
_entity.pdbx_description
1 polymer ?
#
loop_
_entity_poly.entity_id
_entity_poly.type
_entity_poly.pdbx_seq_one_letter_code
_entity_poly.pdbx_strand_id
1 'polypeptide(L)'
;MSFALGIDTGGTFTDAVLLNAAREVMAASKSLTTRFDLAQGIAASLDGLPQDLLAQVDLVSLSTTLTTNSVVEGKGAPVCALLVGYDAQQIKTSGLGDLLGLDAIESLAGGHDAGGLPLCALDEAACRAAIAKHAGRVSAFAISATFAVRNPAHENQLRAWVQQHCDTPVTCGHELASSLGAPRRALTAALNARMISHVKTLIDSVQRTLAARQIDAPLMLVKGDGSLINVHSALQRPVSTVLSGPAASVLGACALSGLDNAIVADMGGTTTDIAVVRGGLPALSFDGAMVGNWRPMIEAVKVYAIGLGGDSEVRLQGGEGLTLGPRRVLPLSLLVHQHPKFLAVLQRQQTESPHASQMRFAQALSADSAHLSRLNDSELRAWERLCKGPVDLEAANMDDRDLARAIARLERKGLAIYTGFTPSDAAHVLGMSTHWSQEAALCAARIWARQMRHLYGLGKWPLGDAQAPSRDVVAKVTETICNKLIEAGLNDAGQMNENSAGKVAALLTSMALARHSAALAPQPMAASSAPAPAPSTPKSESAAVPIPTDLNEIPWQTLATPQRSQAIP
;
A
#
# COMPACT_ATOMS: atom_id res chain seq x y z
N MET A 1 14.93 30.17 9.90
CA MET A 1 13.74 29.40 10.35
C MET A 1 14.05 27.93 10.06
N SER A 2 13.66 27.02 10.92
CA SER A 2 13.94 25.59 10.79
C SER A 2 12.73 24.91 10.13
N PHE A 3 12.97 24.08 9.09
CA PHE A 3 11.92 23.34 8.40
C PHE A 3 12.19 21.84 8.47
N ALA A 4 11.13 21.06 8.57
CA ALA A 4 11.18 19.62 8.41
C ALA A 4 10.58 19.21 7.06
N LEU A 5 11.27 18.33 6.33
CA LEU A 5 10.82 17.76 5.08
C LEU A 5 10.34 16.32 5.30
N GLY A 6 9.07 16.05 5.06
CA GLY A 6 8.52 14.71 5.00
C GLY A 6 8.45 14.23 3.56
N ILE A 7 8.92 13.00 3.30
CA ILE A 7 8.82 12.32 2.00
C ILE A 7 8.12 10.99 2.24
N ASP A 8 7.02 10.73 1.52
CA ASP A 8 6.38 9.41 1.48
C ASP A 8 6.46 8.82 0.07
N THR A 9 7.13 7.68 -0.05
CA THR A 9 7.24 6.98 -1.33
C THR A 9 6.27 5.81 -1.35
N GLY A 10 5.08 6.07 -1.86
CA GLY A 10 4.04 5.07 -2.04
C GLY A 10 4.19 4.23 -3.30
N GLY A 11 3.30 3.25 -3.49
CA GLY A 11 3.30 2.39 -4.67
C GLY A 11 2.86 3.09 -5.96
N THR A 12 2.15 4.23 -5.88
CA THR A 12 1.58 4.98 -7.01
C THR A 12 2.11 6.42 -7.06
N PHE A 13 2.16 7.09 -5.92
CA PHE A 13 2.61 8.47 -5.79
C PHE A 13 3.73 8.59 -4.77
N THR A 14 4.56 9.60 -4.97
CA THR A 14 5.55 10.10 -4.02
C THR A 14 5.11 11.50 -3.60
N ASP A 15 4.89 11.67 -2.32
CA ASP A 15 4.47 12.92 -1.69
C ASP A 15 5.63 13.57 -0.96
N ALA A 16 5.73 14.90 -1.01
CA ALA A 16 6.71 15.68 -0.26
C ALA A 16 6.00 16.86 0.43
N VAL A 17 6.29 17.08 1.71
CA VAL A 17 5.65 18.09 2.54
C VAL A 17 6.70 18.84 3.36
N LEU A 18 6.64 20.18 3.37
CA LEU A 18 7.44 21.04 4.23
C LEU A 18 6.62 21.54 5.42
N LEU A 19 7.16 21.35 6.61
CA LEU A 19 6.60 21.84 7.86
C LEU A 19 7.52 22.88 8.49
N ASN A 20 6.92 23.95 9.08
CA ASN A 20 7.66 24.88 9.92
C ASN A 20 7.81 24.37 11.37
N ALA A 21 8.51 25.11 12.22
CA ALA A 21 8.71 24.78 13.63
C ALA A 21 7.39 24.73 14.44
N ALA A 22 6.33 25.40 13.98
CA ALA A 22 4.97 25.33 14.57
C ALA A 22 4.18 24.11 14.08
N ARG A 23 4.78 23.24 13.24
CA ARG A 23 4.17 22.08 12.58
C ARG A 23 3.05 22.43 11.58
N GLU A 24 3.10 23.64 11.03
CA GLU A 24 2.18 24.05 9.97
C GLU A 24 2.72 23.63 8.61
N VAL A 25 1.84 23.18 7.72
CA VAL A 25 2.20 22.82 6.35
C VAL A 25 2.48 24.08 5.54
N MET A 26 3.72 24.29 5.14
CA MET A 26 4.15 25.45 4.36
C MET A 26 4.04 25.20 2.86
N ALA A 27 4.29 23.98 2.43
CA ALA A 27 4.14 23.55 1.04
C ALA A 27 3.98 22.04 0.97
N ALA A 28 3.30 21.58 -0.06
CA ALA A 28 3.16 20.16 -0.37
C ALA A 28 3.26 19.94 -1.89
N SER A 29 3.81 18.82 -2.28
CA SER A 29 3.93 18.42 -3.67
C SER A 29 3.71 16.91 -3.82
N LYS A 30 3.16 16.50 -4.95
CA LYS A 30 2.88 15.11 -5.29
C LYS A 30 3.37 14.80 -6.70
N SER A 31 4.07 13.68 -6.85
CA SER A 31 4.52 13.16 -8.15
C SER A 31 4.17 11.69 -8.31
N LEU A 32 4.20 11.17 -9.53
CA LEU A 32 4.07 9.73 -9.77
C LEU A 32 5.34 9.00 -9.32
N THR A 33 5.15 7.89 -8.60
CA THR A 33 6.28 7.03 -8.22
C THR A 33 6.83 6.29 -9.43
N THR A 34 8.11 6.49 -9.73
CA THR A 34 8.85 5.75 -10.75
C THR A 34 9.53 4.54 -10.11
N ARG A 35 8.89 3.36 -10.18
CA ARG A 35 9.36 2.14 -9.49
C ARG A 35 10.72 1.63 -9.97
N PHE A 36 11.11 1.93 -11.21
CA PHE A 36 12.41 1.55 -11.79
C PHE A 36 13.55 2.50 -11.39
N ASP A 37 13.21 3.74 -11.02
CA ASP A 37 14.15 4.74 -10.51
C ASP A 37 13.44 5.68 -9.53
N LEU A 38 13.47 5.31 -8.27
CA LEU A 38 12.81 6.06 -7.20
C LEU A 38 13.32 7.49 -7.07
N ALA A 39 14.58 7.74 -7.48
CA ALA A 39 15.16 9.08 -7.47
C ALA A 39 14.37 10.05 -8.35
N GLN A 40 13.82 9.61 -9.48
CA GLN A 40 13.04 10.46 -10.37
C GLN A 40 11.74 10.94 -9.74
N GLY A 41 10.96 10.03 -9.12
CA GLY A 41 9.72 10.39 -8.44
C GLY A 41 9.97 11.31 -7.25
N ILE A 42 11.00 11.03 -6.45
CA ILE A 42 11.41 11.87 -5.32
C ILE A 42 11.89 13.23 -5.83
N ALA A 43 12.72 13.27 -6.87
CA ALA A 43 13.18 14.50 -7.49
C ALA A 43 12.02 15.37 -7.96
N ALA A 44 11.06 14.78 -8.69
CA ALA A 44 9.90 15.50 -9.20
C ALA A 44 9.00 16.04 -8.07
N SER A 45 8.85 15.31 -6.95
CA SER A 45 8.12 15.82 -5.79
C SER A 45 8.83 16.98 -5.12
N LEU A 46 10.16 16.95 -5.02
CA LEU A 46 10.96 18.06 -4.45
C LEU A 46 10.99 19.28 -5.37
N ASP A 47 11.00 19.10 -6.69
CA ASP A 47 10.97 20.19 -7.66
C ASP A 47 9.65 21.00 -7.61
N GLY A 48 8.58 20.39 -7.13
CA GLY A 48 7.30 21.06 -6.88
C GLY A 48 7.24 21.89 -5.60
N LEU A 49 8.30 21.87 -4.76
CA LEU A 49 8.37 22.65 -3.51
C LEU A 49 9.17 23.95 -3.71
N PRO A 50 8.92 25.01 -2.90
CA PRO A 50 9.72 26.24 -2.92
C PRO A 50 11.19 25.97 -2.60
N GLN A 51 12.08 26.26 -3.54
CA GLN A 51 13.51 25.91 -3.43
C GLN A 51 14.25 26.72 -2.33
N ASP A 52 13.80 27.94 -2.07
CA ASP A 52 14.31 28.81 -1.00
C ASP A 52 14.02 28.26 0.40
N LEU A 53 12.91 27.52 0.57
CA LEU A 53 12.56 26.84 1.81
C LEU A 53 13.31 25.51 1.96
N LEU A 54 13.54 24.79 0.86
CA LEU A 54 14.31 23.55 0.88
C LEU A 54 15.74 23.72 1.40
N ALA A 55 16.37 24.87 1.10
CA ALA A 55 17.71 25.22 1.60
C ALA A 55 17.76 25.43 3.14
N GLN A 56 16.62 25.54 3.80
CA GLN A 56 16.50 25.78 5.24
C GLN A 56 16.00 24.53 6.00
N VAL A 57 15.94 23.39 5.34
CA VAL A 57 15.54 22.11 5.95
C VAL A 57 16.63 21.60 6.87
N ASP A 58 16.29 21.26 8.10
CA ASP A 58 17.19 20.73 9.13
C ASP A 58 16.88 19.28 9.53
N LEU A 59 15.78 18.71 9.04
CA LEU A 59 15.40 17.31 9.22
C LEU A 59 14.67 16.79 7.99
N VAL A 60 15.06 15.61 7.50
CA VAL A 60 14.32 14.89 6.47
C VAL A 60 13.79 13.59 7.07
N SER A 61 12.49 13.33 6.95
CA SER A 61 11.87 12.05 7.29
C SER A 61 11.37 11.34 6.04
N LEU A 62 11.63 10.04 5.94
CA LEU A 62 11.24 9.19 4.83
C LEU A 62 10.35 8.05 5.30
N SER A 63 9.13 7.95 4.77
CA SER A 63 8.30 6.75 4.82
C SER A 63 8.24 6.08 3.45
N THR A 64 7.96 4.77 3.43
CA THR A 64 7.88 4.03 2.19
C THR A 64 7.03 2.78 2.30
N THR A 65 6.20 2.53 1.30
CA THR A 65 5.48 1.25 1.15
C THR A 65 6.28 0.20 0.39
N LEU A 66 7.47 0.55 -0.14
CA LEU A 66 8.29 -0.36 -0.95
C LEU A 66 8.79 -1.56 -0.16
N THR A 67 9.16 -1.36 1.11
CA THR A 67 9.58 -2.43 2.01
C THR A 67 8.46 -3.42 2.25
N THR A 68 7.26 -2.93 2.52
CA THR A 68 6.05 -3.76 2.68
C THR A 68 5.72 -4.51 1.39
N ASN A 69 5.75 -3.82 0.24
CA ASN A 69 5.46 -4.42 -1.06
C ASN A 69 6.48 -5.51 -1.42
N SER A 70 7.77 -5.32 -1.14
CA SER A 70 8.81 -6.33 -1.37
C SER A 70 8.54 -7.62 -0.60
N VAL A 71 8.04 -7.50 0.63
CA VAL A 71 7.65 -8.66 1.44
C VAL A 71 6.40 -9.33 0.87
N VAL A 72 5.35 -8.56 0.56
CA VAL A 72 4.05 -9.07 0.08
C VAL A 72 4.18 -9.73 -1.29
N GLU A 73 4.95 -9.14 -2.20
CA GLU A 73 5.13 -9.62 -3.56
C GLU A 73 6.15 -10.76 -3.68
N GLY A 74 6.78 -11.18 -2.56
CA GLY A 74 7.84 -12.18 -2.56
C GLY A 74 9.11 -11.75 -3.29
N LYS A 75 9.21 -10.48 -3.67
CA LYS A 75 10.35 -9.87 -4.35
C LYS A 75 11.37 -9.45 -3.31
N GLY A 76 12.35 -10.28 -3.07
CA GLY A 76 13.45 -9.97 -2.15
C GLY A 76 14.76 -10.50 -2.72
N ALA A 77 15.86 -9.95 -2.23
CA ALA A 77 17.18 -10.43 -2.60
C ALA A 77 17.35 -11.91 -2.18
N PRO A 78 18.14 -12.71 -2.89
CA PRO A 78 18.44 -14.07 -2.48
C PRO A 78 19.17 -14.08 -1.12
N VAL A 79 18.69 -14.91 -0.20
CA VAL A 79 19.19 -15.01 1.19
C VAL A 79 19.36 -16.47 1.56
N CYS A 80 20.42 -16.81 2.29
CA CYS A 80 20.56 -18.09 2.96
C CYS A 80 20.22 -17.96 4.45
N ALA A 81 19.37 -18.86 4.95
CA ALA A 81 19.06 -18.98 6.37
C ALA A 81 19.94 -20.07 7.03
N LEU A 82 20.77 -19.68 7.99
CA LEU A 82 21.55 -20.57 8.83
C LEU A 82 20.82 -20.78 10.16
N LEU A 83 20.19 -21.93 10.32
CA LEU A 83 19.35 -22.28 11.45
C LEU A 83 20.06 -23.22 12.41
N VAL A 84 20.27 -22.79 13.65
CA VAL A 84 21.03 -23.54 14.66
C VAL A 84 20.11 -24.15 15.69
N GLY A 85 20.13 -25.48 15.81
CA GLY A 85 19.35 -26.24 16.79
C GLY A 85 17.86 -26.31 16.47
N TYR A 86 17.44 -26.04 15.22
CA TYR A 86 16.05 -26.17 14.76
C TYR A 86 15.78 -27.62 14.35
N ASP A 87 14.64 -28.13 14.77
CA ASP A 87 14.08 -29.37 14.23
C ASP A 87 13.28 -29.16 12.94
N ALA A 88 12.97 -30.25 12.25
CA ALA A 88 12.22 -30.20 10.97
C ALA A 88 10.82 -29.57 11.11
N GLN A 89 10.15 -29.76 12.26
CA GLN A 89 8.83 -29.19 12.50
C GLN A 89 8.91 -27.67 12.70
N GLN A 90 9.92 -27.20 13.43
CA GLN A 90 10.16 -25.77 13.61
C GLN A 90 10.50 -25.07 12.29
N ILE A 91 11.29 -25.71 11.42
CA ILE A 91 11.58 -25.19 10.07
C ILE A 91 10.30 -25.11 9.26
N LYS A 92 9.48 -26.15 9.27
CA LYS A 92 8.19 -26.17 8.56
C LYS A 92 7.24 -25.08 9.06
N THR A 93 7.10 -24.94 10.37
CA THR A 93 6.18 -23.93 10.97
C THR A 93 6.69 -22.51 10.87
N SER A 94 7.98 -22.30 10.56
CA SER A 94 8.54 -20.96 10.34
C SER A 94 8.05 -20.30 9.06
N GLY A 95 7.60 -21.09 8.06
CA GLY A 95 7.26 -20.61 6.73
C GLY A 95 8.48 -20.23 5.87
N LEU A 96 9.71 -20.51 6.33
CA LEU A 96 10.93 -20.17 5.59
C LEU A 96 11.06 -20.90 4.26
N GLY A 97 10.55 -22.15 4.17
CA GLY A 97 10.54 -22.91 2.93
C GLY A 97 9.74 -22.21 1.82
N ASP A 98 8.60 -21.61 2.18
CA ASP A 98 7.76 -20.85 1.24
C ASP A 98 8.39 -19.49 0.89
N LEU A 99 9.12 -18.88 1.83
CA LEU A 99 9.75 -17.58 1.65
C LEU A 99 11.05 -17.65 0.83
N LEU A 100 11.92 -18.64 1.10
CA LEU A 100 13.29 -18.72 0.57
C LEU A 100 13.50 -19.87 -0.42
N GLY A 101 12.68 -20.90 -0.36
CA GLY A 101 12.97 -22.21 -0.93
C GLY A 101 13.83 -23.07 0.01
N LEU A 102 13.64 -24.38 -0.01
CA LEU A 102 14.35 -25.30 0.91
C LEU A 102 15.88 -25.33 0.70
N ASP A 103 16.33 -25.12 -0.55
CA ASP A 103 17.75 -25.12 -0.90
C ASP A 103 18.53 -23.93 -0.31
N ALA A 104 17.82 -22.91 0.17
CA ALA A 104 18.39 -21.72 0.80
C ALA A 104 18.40 -21.80 2.34
N ILE A 105 18.08 -22.97 2.91
CA ILE A 105 18.02 -23.21 4.36
C ILE A 105 19.06 -24.24 4.75
N GLU A 106 19.98 -23.87 5.63
CA GLU A 106 20.98 -24.77 6.22
C GLU A 106 20.64 -25.00 7.69
N SER A 107 20.46 -26.28 8.05
CA SER A 107 20.21 -26.70 9.43
C SER A 107 21.51 -27.16 10.06
N LEU A 108 21.88 -26.51 11.16
CA LEU A 108 23.15 -26.70 11.86
C LEU A 108 22.90 -27.22 13.28
N ALA A 109 23.74 -28.17 13.75
CA ALA A 109 23.71 -28.60 15.12
C ALA A 109 24.13 -27.46 16.07
N GLY A 110 23.57 -27.42 17.27
CA GLY A 110 23.82 -26.37 18.25
C GLY A 110 22.54 -25.90 18.91
N GLY A 111 22.46 -24.60 19.19
CA GLY A 111 21.36 -23.98 19.90
C GLY A 111 21.53 -24.03 21.41
N HIS A 112 20.56 -23.52 22.14
CA HIS A 112 20.56 -23.44 23.59
C HIS A 112 19.25 -24.02 24.15
N ASP A 113 19.25 -24.36 25.42
CA ASP A 113 18.07 -24.71 26.19
C ASP A 113 17.37 -23.45 26.73
N ALA A 114 16.25 -23.62 27.42
CA ALA A 114 15.50 -22.53 28.02
C ALA A 114 16.26 -21.70 29.07
N GLY A 115 17.30 -22.28 29.66
CA GLY A 115 18.23 -21.63 30.61
C GLY A 115 19.35 -20.87 29.92
N GLY A 116 19.55 -21.06 28.61
CA GLY A 116 20.64 -20.47 27.85
C GLY A 116 21.92 -21.30 27.83
N LEU A 117 21.87 -22.56 28.29
CA LEU A 117 23.03 -23.49 28.20
C LEU A 117 23.09 -24.06 26.77
N PRO A 118 24.29 -24.20 26.18
CA PRO A 118 24.44 -24.78 24.86
C PRO A 118 24.01 -26.26 24.86
N LEU A 119 23.21 -26.68 23.90
CA LEU A 119 22.81 -28.07 23.71
C LEU A 119 23.99 -28.90 23.18
N CYS A 120 24.76 -28.35 22.27
CA CYS A 120 26.04 -28.85 21.82
C CYS A 120 26.85 -27.69 21.21
N ALA A 121 28.17 -27.88 21.08
CA ALA A 121 29.02 -26.91 20.40
C ALA A 121 28.69 -26.85 18.90
N LEU A 122 28.95 -25.70 18.27
CA LEU A 122 28.86 -25.57 16.80
C LEU A 122 30.00 -26.42 16.17
N ASP A 123 29.64 -27.17 15.14
CA ASP A 123 30.63 -27.80 14.27
C ASP A 123 31.18 -26.75 13.30
N GLU A 124 32.40 -26.28 13.53
CA GLU A 124 33.00 -25.23 12.71
C GLU A 124 33.15 -25.66 11.25
N ALA A 125 33.51 -26.92 10.99
CA ALA A 125 33.70 -27.39 9.62
C ALA A 125 32.39 -27.42 8.85
N ALA A 126 31.33 -27.94 9.47
CA ALA A 126 29.98 -27.93 8.88
C ALA A 126 29.46 -26.49 8.65
N CYS A 127 29.66 -25.59 9.62
CA CYS A 127 29.23 -24.19 9.49
C CYS A 127 29.98 -23.47 8.36
N ARG A 128 31.31 -23.62 8.27
CA ARG A 128 32.11 -23.02 7.19
C ARG A 128 31.76 -23.59 5.82
N ALA A 129 31.48 -24.91 5.73
CA ALA A 129 30.99 -25.52 4.49
C ALA A 129 29.65 -24.95 4.03
N ALA A 130 28.69 -24.78 4.95
CA ALA A 130 27.42 -24.15 4.66
C ALA A 130 27.58 -22.68 4.19
N ILE A 131 28.44 -21.92 4.85
CA ILE A 131 28.76 -20.54 4.44
C ILE A 131 29.34 -20.51 3.02
N ALA A 132 30.36 -21.33 2.75
CA ALA A 132 31.04 -21.39 1.46
C ALA A 132 30.11 -21.81 0.31
N LYS A 133 29.15 -22.71 0.58
CA LYS A 133 28.15 -23.16 -0.40
C LYS A 133 27.29 -21.99 -0.93
N HIS A 134 26.99 -21.01 -0.10
CA HIS A 134 26.09 -19.90 -0.42
C HIS A 134 26.81 -18.57 -0.65
N ALA A 135 28.06 -18.41 -0.20
CA ALA A 135 28.85 -17.21 -0.43
C ALA A 135 28.93 -16.88 -1.94
N GLY A 136 28.76 -15.60 -2.29
CA GLY A 136 28.73 -15.12 -3.68
C GLY A 136 27.44 -15.44 -4.46
N ARG A 137 26.51 -16.21 -3.87
CA ARG A 137 25.20 -16.52 -4.48
C ARG A 137 24.05 -15.80 -3.79
N VAL A 138 24.25 -15.34 -2.56
CA VAL A 138 23.24 -14.65 -1.76
C VAL A 138 23.67 -13.22 -1.48
N SER A 139 22.68 -12.36 -1.30
CA SER A 139 22.87 -10.94 -0.98
C SER A 139 23.00 -10.70 0.53
N ALA A 140 22.57 -11.65 1.35
CA ALA A 140 22.70 -11.60 2.80
C ALA A 140 22.55 -13.01 3.43
N PHE A 141 23.05 -13.16 4.64
CA PHE A 141 22.78 -14.31 5.49
C PHE A 141 21.83 -13.94 6.62
N ALA A 142 20.85 -14.81 6.90
CA ALA A 142 20.00 -14.74 8.09
C ALA A 142 20.40 -15.85 9.06
N ILE A 143 20.77 -15.49 10.27
CA ILE A 143 21.19 -16.45 11.30
C ILE A 143 20.14 -16.47 12.40
N SER A 144 19.66 -17.64 12.78
CA SER A 144 18.79 -17.80 13.94
C SER A 144 19.08 -19.08 14.69
N ALA A 145 19.24 -18.97 16.01
CA ALA A 145 19.47 -20.10 16.90
C ALA A 145 18.31 -20.26 17.90
N THR A 146 18.04 -21.52 18.29
CA THR A 146 17.06 -21.76 19.36
C THR A 146 17.54 -21.12 20.66
N PHE A 147 16.61 -20.46 21.36
CA PHE A 147 16.86 -19.68 22.59
C PHE A 147 18.00 -18.63 22.50
N ALA A 148 18.32 -18.12 21.30
CA ALA A 148 19.31 -17.05 21.14
C ALA A 148 18.97 -15.77 21.92
N VAL A 149 17.70 -15.57 22.28
CA VAL A 149 17.27 -14.46 23.16
C VAL A 149 17.74 -14.64 24.62
N ARG A 150 18.13 -15.84 25.01
CA ARG A 150 18.74 -16.14 26.32
C ARG A 150 20.26 -16.13 26.24
N ASN A 151 20.81 -16.69 25.15
CA ASN A 151 22.24 -16.72 24.90
C ASN A 151 22.51 -16.60 23.39
N PRO A 152 23.00 -15.45 22.88
CA PRO A 152 23.27 -15.24 21.47
C PRO A 152 24.61 -15.79 20.98
N ALA A 153 25.37 -16.54 21.79
CA ALA A 153 26.74 -16.95 21.50
C ALA A 153 26.88 -17.65 20.15
N HIS A 154 25.98 -18.59 19.81
CA HIS A 154 26.04 -19.30 18.53
C HIS A 154 25.72 -18.40 17.32
N GLU A 155 24.76 -17.48 17.43
CA GLU A 155 24.50 -16.52 16.34
C GLU A 155 25.70 -15.59 16.13
N ASN A 156 26.30 -15.09 17.20
CA ASN A 156 27.49 -14.24 17.14
C ASN A 156 28.73 -14.97 16.58
N GLN A 157 28.90 -16.23 16.94
CA GLN A 157 30.00 -17.05 16.43
C GLN A 157 29.87 -17.32 14.93
N LEU A 158 28.65 -17.67 14.48
CA LEU A 158 28.36 -17.83 13.04
C LEU A 158 28.55 -16.53 12.27
N ARG A 159 28.11 -15.40 12.82
CA ARG A 159 28.35 -14.08 12.22
C ARG A 159 29.83 -13.83 11.99
N ALA A 160 30.63 -14.08 13.01
CA ALA A 160 32.10 -13.92 12.93
C ALA A 160 32.70 -14.80 11.82
N TRP A 161 32.24 -16.03 11.67
CA TRP A 161 32.71 -16.91 10.60
C TRP A 161 32.25 -16.46 9.21
N VAL A 162 31.02 -15.94 9.06
CA VAL A 162 30.58 -15.35 7.77
C VAL A 162 31.46 -14.16 7.42
N GLN A 163 31.69 -13.25 8.37
CA GLN A 163 32.49 -12.02 8.16
C GLN A 163 33.97 -12.32 7.87
N GLN A 164 34.48 -13.45 8.37
CA GLN A 164 35.83 -13.94 8.01
C GLN A 164 35.89 -14.50 6.59
N HIS A 165 34.79 -15.01 6.08
CA HIS A 165 34.72 -15.67 4.78
C HIS A 165 34.34 -14.70 3.63
N CYS A 166 33.46 -13.74 3.86
CA CYS A 166 32.94 -12.80 2.86
C CYS A 166 32.38 -11.52 3.49
N ASP A 167 32.24 -10.47 2.65
CA ASP A 167 31.65 -9.18 3.04
C ASP A 167 30.11 -9.17 2.97
N THR A 168 29.48 -10.34 2.82
CA THR A 168 28.03 -10.46 2.70
C THR A 168 27.35 -10.04 4.00
N PRO A 169 26.33 -9.15 3.95
CA PRO A 169 25.59 -8.72 5.13
C PRO A 169 25.00 -9.88 5.92
N VAL A 170 24.99 -9.74 7.24
CA VAL A 170 24.48 -10.77 8.17
C VAL A 170 23.42 -10.15 9.07
N THR A 171 22.30 -10.84 9.20
CA THR A 171 21.25 -10.55 10.18
C THR A 171 21.20 -11.65 11.22
N CYS A 172 21.28 -11.30 12.50
CA CYS A 172 21.09 -12.23 13.61
C CYS A 172 19.69 -12.03 14.23
N GLY A 173 19.00 -13.15 14.50
CA GLY A 173 17.63 -13.13 15.00
C GLY A 173 17.48 -12.48 16.38
N HIS A 174 18.43 -12.69 17.29
CA HIS A 174 18.39 -12.11 18.64
C HIS A 174 18.44 -10.58 18.66
N GLU A 175 18.94 -9.93 17.60
CA GLU A 175 18.98 -8.47 17.49
C GLU A 175 17.65 -7.85 17.08
N LEU A 176 16.76 -8.64 16.45
CA LEU A 176 15.50 -8.16 15.92
C LEU A 176 14.34 -8.33 16.90
N ALA A 177 14.36 -9.39 17.72
CA ALA A 177 13.29 -9.69 18.65
C ALA A 177 13.82 -10.33 19.94
N SER A 178 13.37 -9.82 21.08
CA SER A 178 13.71 -10.30 22.42
C SER A 178 12.75 -11.36 22.95
N SER A 179 11.59 -11.55 22.32
CA SER A 179 10.57 -12.50 22.77
C SER A 179 10.88 -13.93 22.28
N LEU A 180 10.32 -14.91 23.00
CA LEU A 180 10.40 -16.32 22.60
C LEU A 180 9.61 -16.56 21.29
N GLY A 181 9.99 -17.62 20.56
CA GLY A 181 9.36 -17.95 19.29
C GLY A 181 10.39 -18.12 18.17
N ALA A 182 11.26 -19.14 18.32
CA ALA A 182 12.37 -19.39 17.39
C ALA A 182 11.93 -19.42 15.92
N PRO A 183 10.85 -20.12 15.49
CA PRO A 183 10.41 -20.13 14.09
C PRO A 183 10.09 -18.73 13.55
N ARG A 184 9.34 -17.92 14.30
CA ARG A 184 8.99 -16.55 13.89
C ARG A 184 10.20 -15.63 13.91
N ARG A 185 11.14 -15.82 14.83
CA ARG A 185 12.40 -15.04 14.86
C ARG A 185 13.26 -15.35 13.64
N ALA A 186 13.36 -16.62 13.23
CA ALA A 186 14.04 -17.02 12.00
C ALA A 186 13.40 -16.38 10.76
N LEU A 187 12.07 -16.39 10.68
CA LEU A 187 11.31 -15.69 9.63
C LEU A 187 11.64 -14.20 9.61
N THR A 188 11.65 -13.55 10.78
CA THR A 188 11.95 -12.12 10.89
C THR A 188 13.37 -11.81 10.43
N ALA A 189 14.34 -12.64 10.80
CA ALA A 189 15.73 -12.51 10.35
C ALA A 189 15.86 -12.68 8.83
N ALA A 190 15.17 -13.64 8.24
CA ALA A 190 15.16 -13.85 6.80
C ALA A 190 14.52 -12.69 6.04
N LEU A 191 13.38 -12.17 6.52
CA LEU A 191 12.73 -11.00 5.95
C LEU A 191 13.64 -9.76 6.04
N ASN A 192 14.26 -9.53 7.20
CA ASN A 192 15.23 -8.44 7.38
C ASN A 192 16.36 -8.53 6.36
N ALA A 193 17.00 -9.69 6.27
CA ALA A 193 18.10 -9.92 5.35
C ALA A 193 17.72 -9.67 3.87
N ARG A 194 16.51 -10.09 3.47
CA ARG A 194 15.99 -9.86 2.10
C ARG A 194 15.77 -8.39 1.73
N MET A 195 15.57 -7.54 2.74
CA MET A 195 15.24 -6.13 2.53
C MET A 195 16.46 -5.21 2.51
N ILE A 196 17.63 -5.67 3.00
CA ILE A 196 18.84 -4.83 3.16
C ILE A 196 19.19 -4.12 1.85
N SER A 197 19.30 -4.84 0.75
CA SER A 197 19.69 -4.27 -0.55
C SER A 197 18.69 -3.26 -1.09
N HIS A 198 17.39 -3.50 -0.92
CA HIS A 198 16.33 -2.61 -1.38
C HIS A 198 16.29 -1.30 -0.59
N VAL A 199 16.38 -1.40 0.74
CA VAL A 199 16.40 -0.21 1.61
C VAL A 199 17.69 0.60 1.38
N LYS A 200 18.83 -0.08 1.16
CA LYS A 200 20.07 0.59 0.80
C LYS A 200 19.93 1.38 -0.50
N THR A 201 19.40 0.75 -1.55
CA THR A 201 19.18 1.43 -2.86
C THR A 201 18.27 2.65 -2.72
N LEU A 202 17.19 2.54 -1.94
CA LEU A 202 16.29 3.65 -1.65
C LEU A 202 17.03 4.79 -0.94
N ILE A 203 17.73 4.50 0.15
CA ILE A 203 18.48 5.48 0.93
C ILE A 203 19.52 6.18 0.06
N ASP A 204 20.31 5.41 -0.69
CA ASP A 204 21.33 5.96 -1.60
C ASP A 204 20.70 6.88 -2.66
N SER A 205 19.49 6.55 -3.15
CA SER A 205 18.76 7.38 -4.12
C SER A 205 18.25 8.68 -3.49
N VAL A 206 17.68 8.59 -2.28
CA VAL A 206 17.21 9.79 -1.54
C VAL A 206 18.38 10.70 -1.23
N GLN A 207 19.46 10.18 -0.66
CA GLN A 207 20.64 10.97 -0.28
C GLN A 207 21.27 11.69 -1.49
N ARG A 208 21.39 10.99 -2.64
CA ARG A 208 21.88 11.64 -3.88
C ARG A 208 20.94 12.75 -4.35
N THR A 209 19.62 12.55 -4.24
CA THR A 209 18.62 13.53 -4.64
C THR A 209 18.65 14.78 -3.73
N LEU A 210 18.82 14.58 -2.41
CA LEU A 210 18.98 15.67 -1.42
C LEU A 210 20.28 16.44 -1.64
N ALA A 211 21.41 15.73 -1.82
CA ALA A 211 22.71 16.35 -2.06
C ALA A 211 22.73 17.19 -3.35
N ALA A 212 22.08 16.70 -4.43
CA ALA A 212 21.97 17.46 -5.68
C ALA A 212 21.18 18.79 -5.52
N ARG A 213 20.37 18.92 -4.46
CA ARG A 213 19.61 20.14 -4.11
C ARG A 213 20.21 20.90 -2.93
N GLN A 214 21.43 20.55 -2.52
CA GLN A 214 22.15 21.18 -1.40
C GLN A 214 21.39 21.13 -0.08
N ILE A 215 20.58 20.06 0.13
CA ILE A 215 19.90 19.79 1.38
C ILE A 215 20.84 18.93 2.24
N ASP A 216 21.51 19.54 3.20
CA ASP A 216 22.44 18.90 4.13
C ASP A 216 21.77 18.68 5.50
N ALA A 217 20.67 17.95 5.49
CA ALA A 217 19.89 17.63 6.67
C ALA A 217 19.95 16.12 6.98
N PRO A 218 19.94 15.71 8.27
CA PRO A 218 19.92 14.30 8.63
C PRO A 218 18.66 13.62 8.08
N LEU A 219 18.89 12.50 7.38
CA LEU A 219 17.82 11.64 6.89
C LEU A 219 17.43 10.62 7.97
N MET A 220 16.16 10.61 8.34
CA MET A 220 15.56 9.65 9.24
C MET A 220 14.52 8.82 8.51
N LEU A 221 14.35 7.56 8.87
CA LEU A 221 13.32 6.69 8.32
C LEU A 221 12.21 6.48 9.35
N VAL A 222 10.97 6.44 8.87
CA VAL A 222 9.80 6.10 9.69
C VAL A 222 9.76 4.59 9.87
N LYS A 223 9.56 4.15 11.13
CA LYS A 223 9.30 2.75 11.48
C LYS A 223 7.81 2.40 11.39
N GLY A 224 7.52 1.11 11.40
CA GLY A 224 6.15 0.61 11.44
C GLY A 224 5.33 1.02 12.68
N ASP A 225 6.00 1.37 13.78
CA ASP A 225 5.38 1.92 15.00
C ASP A 225 5.23 3.46 14.97
N GLY A 226 5.68 4.11 13.89
CA GLY A 226 5.64 5.56 13.71
C GLY A 226 6.83 6.33 14.28
N SER A 227 7.74 5.68 15.00
CA SER A 227 8.96 6.33 15.47
C SER A 227 9.99 6.51 14.34
N LEU A 228 10.98 7.38 14.56
CA LEU A 228 12.04 7.65 13.59
C LEU A 228 13.33 6.90 13.98
N ILE A 229 14.03 6.38 12.96
CA ILE A 229 15.38 5.83 13.12
C ILE A 229 16.32 6.45 12.10
N ASN A 230 17.59 6.54 12.46
CA ASN A 230 18.62 7.02 11.54
C ASN A 230 18.95 5.98 10.44
N VAL A 231 19.58 6.44 9.36
CA VAL A 231 19.95 5.62 8.19
C VAL A 231 20.75 4.38 8.60
N HIS A 232 21.73 4.52 9.50
CA HIS A 232 22.57 3.39 9.91
C HIS A 232 21.76 2.27 10.56
N SER A 233 20.87 2.61 11.49
CA SER A 233 19.98 1.65 12.15
C SER A 233 18.96 1.04 11.18
N ALA A 234 18.46 1.83 10.20
CA ALA A 234 17.54 1.35 9.18
C ALA A 234 18.20 0.32 8.24
N LEU A 235 19.48 0.49 7.92
CA LEU A 235 20.25 -0.49 7.13
C LEU A 235 20.52 -1.80 7.88
N GLN A 236 20.67 -1.72 9.20
CA GLN A 236 20.83 -2.94 10.03
C GLN A 236 19.49 -3.65 10.26
N ARG A 237 18.40 -2.90 10.43
CA ARG A 237 17.07 -3.41 10.77
C ARG A 237 16.00 -2.91 9.79
N PRO A 238 16.15 -3.15 8.47
CA PRO A 238 15.17 -2.68 7.49
C PRO A 238 13.75 -3.23 7.72
N VAL A 239 13.60 -4.40 8.34
CA VAL A 239 12.29 -4.96 8.68
C VAL A 239 11.48 -4.04 9.62
N SER A 240 12.13 -3.19 10.42
CA SER A 240 11.43 -2.23 11.29
C SER A 240 10.72 -1.11 10.52
N THR A 241 11.06 -0.87 9.25
CA THR A 241 10.40 0.13 8.39
C THR A 241 9.17 -0.43 7.65
N VAL A 242 8.87 -1.70 7.83
CA VAL A 242 7.63 -2.31 7.30
C VAL A 242 6.43 -1.63 7.93
N LEU A 243 5.41 -1.33 7.11
CA LEU A 243 4.22 -0.54 7.50
C LEU A 243 4.51 0.92 7.89
N SER A 244 5.67 1.49 7.51
CA SER A 244 5.98 2.90 7.78
C SER A 244 5.01 3.88 7.10
N GLY A 245 4.53 3.58 5.87
CA GLY A 245 3.53 4.40 5.18
C GLY A 245 2.23 4.51 5.97
N PRO A 246 1.53 3.40 6.28
CA PRO A 246 0.35 3.43 7.14
C PRO A 246 0.59 4.12 8.49
N ALA A 247 1.75 3.89 9.14
CA ALA A 247 2.08 4.55 10.40
C ALA A 247 2.20 6.08 10.24
N ALA A 248 2.88 6.54 9.19
CA ALA A 248 3.01 7.96 8.88
C ALA A 248 1.65 8.61 8.57
N SER A 249 0.79 7.94 7.77
CA SER A 249 -0.57 8.41 7.45
C SER A 249 -1.43 8.58 8.71
N VAL A 250 -1.41 7.58 9.61
CA VAL A 250 -2.20 7.64 10.86
C VAL A 250 -1.72 8.75 11.77
N LEU A 251 -0.41 8.86 12.00
CA LEU A 251 0.16 9.92 12.84
C LEU A 251 -0.05 11.31 12.24
N GLY A 252 0.10 11.44 10.91
CA GLY A 252 -0.18 12.68 10.19
C GLY A 252 -1.64 13.11 10.32
N ALA A 253 -2.59 12.19 10.17
CA ALA A 253 -4.02 12.45 10.35
C ALA A 253 -4.35 12.91 11.78
N CYS A 254 -3.74 12.28 12.80
CA CYS A 254 -3.88 12.70 14.19
C CYS A 254 -3.33 14.11 14.42
N ALA A 255 -2.13 14.40 13.90
CA ALA A 255 -1.50 15.70 14.05
C ALA A 255 -2.30 16.83 13.37
N LEU A 256 -2.87 16.56 12.19
CA LEU A 256 -3.67 17.54 11.44
C LEU A 256 -5.06 17.75 12.03
N SER A 257 -5.68 16.69 12.56
CA SER A 257 -7.04 16.78 13.12
C SER A 257 -7.05 17.30 14.56
N GLY A 258 -5.97 17.14 15.31
CA GLY A 258 -5.90 17.43 16.75
C GLY A 258 -6.80 16.54 17.61
N LEU A 259 -7.30 15.41 17.08
CA LEU A 259 -8.18 14.50 17.77
C LEU A 259 -7.39 13.43 18.54
N ASP A 260 -7.67 13.30 19.83
CA ASP A 260 -7.06 12.25 20.67
C ASP A 260 -7.68 10.87 20.43
N ASN A 261 -8.95 10.81 20.00
CA ASN A 261 -9.65 9.56 19.73
C ASN A 261 -10.28 9.64 18.35
N ALA A 262 -9.86 8.75 17.44
CA ALA A 262 -10.31 8.74 16.05
C ALA A 262 -10.20 7.35 15.43
N ILE A 263 -10.92 7.12 14.35
CA ILE A 263 -10.62 6.06 13.39
C ILE A 263 -10.11 6.73 12.12
N VAL A 264 -8.90 6.40 11.74
CA VAL A 264 -8.26 6.90 10.53
C VAL A 264 -8.46 5.88 9.42
N ALA A 265 -8.88 6.34 8.24
CA ALA A 265 -8.94 5.53 7.01
C ALA A 265 -8.09 6.21 5.93
N ASP A 266 -7.05 5.52 5.48
CA ASP A 266 -6.20 5.93 4.36
C ASP A 266 -6.55 5.10 3.14
N MET A 267 -7.24 5.70 2.17
CA MET A 267 -7.63 5.04 0.93
C MET A 267 -6.68 5.41 -0.20
N GLY A 268 -5.78 4.50 -0.52
CA GLY A 268 -4.90 4.61 -1.68
C GLY A 268 -5.55 4.13 -2.99
N GLY A 269 -4.71 3.94 -4.02
CA GLY A 269 -5.16 3.36 -5.30
C GLY A 269 -5.49 1.87 -5.19
N THR A 270 -4.84 1.13 -4.31
CA THR A 270 -4.92 -0.34 -4.24
C THR A 270 -5.62 -0.85 -2.99
N THR A 271 -5.34 -0.25 -1.84
CA THR A 271 -5.82 -0.67 -0.52
C THR A 271 -6.42 0.51 0.23
N THR A 272 -7.23 0.19 1.23
CA THR A 272 -7.62 1.12 2.29
C THR A 272 -7.11 0.56 3.61
N ASP A 273 -6.32 1.35 4.31
CA ASP A 273 -5.75 1.02 5.61
C ASP A 273 -6.53 1.78 6.70
N ILE A 274 -7.04 1.04 7.69
CA ILE A 274 -7.85 1.58 8.78
C ILE A 274 -7.11 1.35 10.10
N ALA A 275 -6.96 2.39 10.91
CA ALA A 275 -6.36 2.32 12.23
C ALA A 275 -7.21 3.03 13.28
N VAL A 276 -7.22 2.50 14.51
CA VAL A 276 -7.88 3.11 15.65
C VAL A 276 -6.85 3.86 16.47
N VAL A 277 -7.18 5.09 16.85
CA VAL A 277 -6.34 5.99 17.64
C VAL A 277 -7.03 6.26 18.96
N ARG A 278 -6.29 6.17 20.06
CA ARG A 278 -6.75 6.47 21.42
C ARG A 278 -5.70 7.26 22.18
N GLY A 279 -6.12 8.37 22.80
CA GLY A 279 -5.21 9.25 23.52
C GLY A 279 -4.09 9.82 22.63
N GLY A 280 -4.40 10.11 21.35
CA GLY A 280 -3.45 10.65 20.38
C GLY A 280 -2.45 9.63 19.80
N LEU A 281 -2.55 8.36 20.19
CA LEU A 281 -1.62 7.31 19.74
C LEU A 281 -2.37 6.18 19.02
N PRO A 282 -1.84 5.68 17.89
CA PRO A 282 -2.40 4.49 17.25
C PRO A 282 -2.16 3.24 18.08
N ALA A 283 -3.12 2.31 18.05
CA ALA A 283 -2.94 1.01 18.64
C ALA A 283 -1.78 0.27 17.97
N LEU A 284 -0.94 -0.41 18.77
CA LEU A 284 0.19 -1.22 18.28
C LEU A 284 -0.14 -2.71 18.30
N SER A 285 0.38 -3.42 17.32
CA SER A 285 0.36 -4.88 17.26
C SER A 285 1.65 -5.43 17.87
N PHE A 286 1.62 -5.71 19.18
CA PHE A 286 2.80 -6.26 19.89
C PHE A 286 3.13 -7.70 19.49
N ASP A 287 2.14 -8.46 19.01
CA ASP A 287 2.35 -9.81 18.49
C ASP A 287 2.94 -9.84 17.07
N GLY A 288 3.30 -8.70 16.53
CA GLY A 288 3.74 -8.51 15.17
C GLY A 288 2.57 -8.30 14.18
N ALA A 289 2.73 -7.34 13.29
CA ALA A 289 1.74 -7.05 12.27
C ALA A 289 1.78 -8.11 11.15
N MET A 290 0.61 -8.39 10.55
CA MET A 290 0.54 -9.20 9.33
C MET A 290 1.04 -8.39 8.13
N VAL A 291 1.95 -8.95 7.36
CA VAL A 291 2.49 -8.36 6.13
C VAL A 291 2.42 -9.41 5.03
N GLY A 292 1.43 -9.31 4.18
CA GLY A 292 1.07 -10.39 3.27
C GLY A 292 0.70 -11.65 4.06
N ASN A 293 1.35 -12.77 3.76
CA ASN A 293 1.14 -14.05 4.44
C ASN A 293 2.06 -14.24 5.66
N TRP A 294 2.88 -13.24 6.00
CA TRP A 294 3.93 -13.35 7.01
C TRP A 294 3.61 -12.53 8.25
N ARG A 295 3.99 -13.05 9.41
CA ARG A 295 3.86 -12.35 10.69
C ARG A 295 5.22 -12.22 11.38
N PRO A 296 6.07 -11.28 10.95
CA PRO A 296 7.35 -11.03 11.60
C PRO A 296 7.17 -10.54 13.05
N MET A 297 8.21 -10.67 13.85
CA MET A 297 8.25 -10.20 15.25
C MET A 297 8.70 -8.74 15.30
N ILE A 298 7.89 -7.84 14.73
CA ILE A 298 8.12 -6.40 14.72
C ILE A 298 6.90 -5.69 15.28
N GLU A 299 7.13 -4.65 16.06
CA GLU A 299 6.07 -3.75 16.49
C GLU A 299 5.68 -2.84 15.33
N ALA A 300 4.40 -2.74 15.08
CA ALA A 300 3.85 -1.84 14.07
C ALA A 300 2.46 -1.36 14.48
N VAL A 301 2.01 -0.27 13.87
CA VAL A 301 0.64 0.20 14.00
C VAL A 301 -0.33 -0.93 13.61
N LYS A 302 -1.34 -1.15 14.45
CA LYS A 302 -2.40 -2.12 14.16
C LYS A 302 -3.29 -1.57 13.07
N VAL A 303 -3.15 -2.13 11.87
CA VAL A 303 -3.89 -1.71 10.67
C VAL A 303 -4.84 -2.82 10.24
N TYR A 304 -6.06 -2.44 9.91
CA TYR A 304 -7.06 -3.29 9.26
C TYR A 304 -7.07 -2.93 7.77
N ALA A 305 -6.29 -3.65 6.98
CA ALA A 305 -6.20 -3.42 5.54
C ALA A 305 -7.31 -4.14 4.77
N ILE A 306 -7.89 -3.45 3.79
CA ILE A 306 -8.82 -4.05 2.81
C ILE A 306 -8.32 -3.81 1.39
N GLY A 307 -8.48 -4.82 0.52
CA GLY A 307 -8.11 -4.74 -0.90
C GLY A 307 -9.08 -3.90 -1.74
N LEU A 308 -9.42 -2.72 -1.24
CA LEU A 308 -10.27 -1.73 -1.89
C LEU A 308 -9.51 -0.41 -2.00
N GLY A 309 -9.38 0.09 -3.22
CA GLY A 309 -8.76 1.38 -3.50
C GLY A 309 -9.37 2.01 -4.75
N GLY A 310 -8.92 3.21 -5.08
CA GLY A 310 -9.38 3.97 -6.24
C GLY A 310 -9.21 3.26 -7.58
N ASP A 311 -8.23 2.34 -7.68
CA ASP A 311 -7.89 1.56 -8.88
C ASP A 311 -8.50 0.14 -8.87
N SER A 312 -9.40 -0.18 -7.94
CA SER A 312 -10.07 -1.47 -7.89
C SER A 312 -10.96 -1.66 -9.13
N GLU A 313 -10.88 -2.82 -9.78
CA GLU A 313 -11.74 -3.14 -10.92
C GLU A 313 -13.20 -3.21 -10.48
N VAL A 314 -14.07 -2.46 -11.15
CA VAL A 314 -15.51 -2.49 -10.91
C VAL A 314 -16.12 -3.62 -11.74
N ARG A 315 -16.81 -4.57 -11.08
CA ARG A 315 -17.46 -5.71 -11.72
C ARG A 315 -18.90 -5.84 -11.25
N LEU A 316 -19.72 -6.41 -12.09
CA LEU A 316 -21.09 -6.78 -11.75
C LEU A 316 -21.21 -8.29 -11.95
N GLN A 317 -21.53 -9.01 -10.89
CA GLN A 317 -21.64 -10.47 -10.91
C GLN A 317 -23.08 -10.88 -10.59
N GLY A 318 -23.59 -11.86 -11.35
CA GLY A 318 -24.92 -12.40 -11.09
C GLY A 318 -24.98 -13.04 -9.70
N GLY A 319 -25.94 -12.63 -8.88
CA GLY A 319 -26.12 -13.11 -7.51
C GLY A 319 -25.38 -12.29 -6.45
N GLU A 320 -24.23 -11.70 -6.75
CA GLU A 320 -23.45 -10.89 -5.80
C GLU A 320 -23.65 -9.38 -6.00
N GLY A 321 -24.19 -8.98 -7.17
CA GLY A 321 -24.38 -7.58 -7.52
C GLY A 321 -23.05 -6.87 -7.88
N LEU A 322 -22.94 -5.60 -7.48
CA LEU A 322 -21.75 -4.79 -7.72
C LEU A 322 -20.62 -5.19 -6.76
N THR A 323 -19.48 -5.58 -7.32
CA THR A 323 -18.28 -5.96 -6.57
C THR A 323 -17.09 -5.08 -6.97
N LEU A 324 -16.18 -4.83 -6.02
CA LEU A 324 -15.00 -3.99 -6.19
C LEU A 324 -13.74 -4.81 -5.88
N GLY A 325 -12.80 -4.79 -6.83
CA GLY A 325 -11.54 -5.53 -6.67
C GLY A 325 -11.72 -7.07 -6.60
N PRO A 326 -10.75 -7.79 -6.00
CA PRO A 326 -9.45 -7.31 -5.50
C PRO A 326 -8.45 -6.96 -6.62
N ARG A 327 -8.80 -7.23 -7.90
CA ARG A 327 -7.91 -6.93 -9.03
C ARG A 327 -7.75 -5.42 -9.17
N ARG A 328 -6.49 -4.99 -9.27
CA ARG A 328 -6.13 -3.62 -9.63
C ARG A 328 -6.12 -3.48 -11.15
N VAL A 329 -6.67 -2.36 -11.64
CA VAL A 329 -6.60 -1.94 -13.05
C VAL A 329 -6.21 -0.47 -13.14
N LEU A 330 -5.78 -0.01 -14.31
CA LEU A 330 -5.47 1.39 -14.53
C LEU A 330 -6.78 2.16 -14.82
N PRO A 331 -7.10 3.24 -14.09
CA PRO A 331 -8.25 4.08 -14.40
C PRO A 331 -8.18 4.65 -15.82
N LEU A 332 -9.30 4.67 -16.53
CA LEU A 332 -9.36 5.20 -17.89
C LEU A 332 -9.17 6.72 -17.93
N SER A 333 -9.63 7.42 -16.90
CA SER A 333 -9.35 8.84 -16.70
C SER A 333 -7.86 9.13 -16.61
N LEU A 334 -7.10 8.30 -15.91
CA LEU A 334 -5.63 8.41 -15.80
C LEU A 334 -4.94 8.06 -17.12
N LEU A 335 -5.36 6.97 -17.79
CA LEU A 335 -4.82 6.59 -19.09
C LEU A 335 -4.88 7.76 -20.09
N VAL A 336 -6.05 8.37 -20.22
CA VAL A 336 -6.26 9.48 -21.18
C VAL A 336 -5.54 10.75 -20.72
N HIS A 337 -5.44 11.01 -19.42
CA HIS A 337 -4.65 12.12 -18.90
C HIS A 337 -3.19 12.02 -19.33
N GLN A 338 -2.61 10.81 -19.27
CA GLN A 338 -1.23 10.54 -19.69
C GLN A 338 -1.08 10.40 -21.23
N HIS A 339 -2.12 9.90 -21.89
CA HIS A 339 -2.11 9.57 -23.32
C HIS A 339 -3.40 10.06 -24.00
N PRO A 340 -3.55 11.38 -24.28
CA PRO A 340 -4.79 11.98 -24.78
C PRO A 340 -5.38 11.36 -26.04
N LYS A 341 -4.55 10.74 -26.88
CA LYS A 341 -4.98 10.07 -28.12
C LYS A 341 -6.03 8.96 -27.90
N PHE A 342 -6.08 8.34 -26.72
CA PHE A 342 -7.04 7.28 -26.43
C PHE A 342 -8.45 7.79 -26.14
N LEU A 343 -8.65 9.09 -25.97
CA LEU A 343 -9.99 9.66 -25.84
C LEU A 343 -10.85 9.39 -27.09
N ALA A 344 -10.29 9.60 -28.27
CA ALA A 344 -10.99 9.34 -29.53
C ALA A 344 -11.38 7.85 -29.67
N VAL A 345 -10.56 6.93 -29.16
CA VAL A 345 -10.88 5.50 -29.15
C VAL A 345 -12.08 5.22 -28.24
N LEU A 346 -12.09 5.77 -27.02
CA LEU A 346 -13.20 5.61 -26.10
C LEU A 346 -14.50 6.23 -26.64
N GLN A 347 -14.42 7.41 -27.28
CA GLN A 347 -15.58 8.06 -27.92
C GLN A 347 -16.15 7.19 -29.04
N ARG A 348 -15.32 6.60 -29.89
CA ARG A 348 -15.72 5.64 -30.91
C ARG A 348 -16.41 4.41 -30.28
N GLN A 349 -15.78 3.79 -29.29
CA GLN A 349 -16.31 2.60 -28.61
C GLN A 349 -17.67 2.84 -27.95
N GLN A 350 -18.02 4.06 -27.56
CA GLN A 350 -19.36 4.38 -27.05
C GLN A 350 -20.48 4.16 -28.08
N THR A 351 -20.20 4.28 -29.37
CA THR A 351 -21.19 4.17 -30.45
C THR A 351 -21.26 2.79 -31.07
N GLU A 352 -20.21 1.99 -30.89
CA GLU A 352 -20.09 0.63 -31.43
C GLU A 352 -20.91 -0.39 -30.62
N SER A 353 -21.15 -1.57 -31.19
CA SER A 353 -21.79 -2.67 -30.48
C SER A 353 -20.95 -3.10 -29.27
N PRO A 354 -21.57 -3.33 -28.09
CA PRO A 354 -20.83 -3.70 -26.90
C PRO A 354 -20.11 -5.03 -27.06
N HIS A 355 -18.84 -5.11 -26.68
CA HIS A 355 -18.06 -6.33 -26.59
C HIS A 355 -16.98 -6.26 -25.49
N ALA A 356 -16.48 -7.41 -25.07
CA ALA A 356 -15.65 -7.54 -23.87
C ALA A 356 -14.25 -6.85 -23.97
N SER A 357 -13.77 -6.57 -25.20
CA SER A 357 -12.45 -5.95 -25.39
C SER A 357 -12.48 -4.41 -25.32
N GLN A 358 -13.66 -3.79 -25.34
CA GLN A 358 -13.76 -2.33 -25.20
C GLN A 358 -13.20 -1.86 -23.85
N MET A 359 -12.62 -0.66 -23.81
CA MET A 359 -11.93 -0.08 -22.65
C MET A 359 -10.70 -0.88 -22.17
N ARG A 360 -10.28 -1.89 -22.90
CA ARG A 360 -9.14 -2.73 -22.54
C ARG A 360 -7.89 -2.25 -23.27
N PHE A 361 -7.09 -1.49 -22.56
CA PHE A 361 -5.74 -1.12 -22.98
C PHE A 361 -4.73 -1.82 -22.05
N ALA A 362 -3.55 -2.11 -22.57
CA ALA A 362 -2.46 -2.66 -21.78
C ALA A 362 -1.32 -1.65 -21.69
N GLN A 363 -0.78 -1.47 -20.50
CA GLN A 363 0.39 -0.63 -20.24
C GLN A 363 1.47 -1.45 -19.54
N ALA A 364 2.75 -1.19 -19.89
CA ALA A 364 3.87 -1.79 -19.19
C ALA A 364 3.93 -1.32 -17.73
N LEU A 365 4.24 -2.25 -16.84
CA LEU A 365 4.71 -1.95 -15.51
C LEU A 365 6.25 -2.01 -15.52
N SER A 366 6.91 -1.36 -14.55
CA SER A 366 8.37 -1.43 -14.47
C SER A 366 8.86 -2.87 -14.24
N ALA A 367 9.94 -3.25 -14.91
CA ALA A 367 10.58 -4.55 -14.75
C ALA A 367 12.10 -4.38 -14.64
N ASP A 368 12.73 -5.19 -13.81
CA ASP A 368 14.18 -5.30 -13.73
C ASP A 368 14.73 -6.27 -14.80
N SER A 369 16.05 -6.27 -14.98
CA SER A 369 16.74 -7.12 -15.96
C SER A 369 16.54 -8.61 -15.68
N ALA A 370 16.37 -9.01 -14.41
CA ALA A 370 16.16 -10.41 -14.03
C ALA A 370 14.76 -10.91 -14.43
N HIS A 371 13.74 -10.05 -14.41
CA HIS A 371 12.42 -10.38 -14.94
C HIS A 371 12.46 -10.46 -16.47
N LEU A 372 13.13 -9.53 -17.15
CA LEU A 372 13.22 -9.48 -18.60
C LEU A 372 13.99 -10.69 -19.17
N SER A 373 15.03 -11.15 -18.48
CA SER A 373 15.81 -12.33 -18.91
C SER A 373 15.03 -13.65 -18.89
N ARG A 374 13.87 -13.70 -18.23
CA ARG A 374 12.97 -14.87 -18.15
C ARG A 374 11.83 -14.82 -19.19
N LEU A 375 11.81 -13.81 -20.03
CA LEU A 375 10.81 -13.67 -21.09
C LEU A 375 11.26 -14.47 -22.33
N ASN A 376 10.30 -15.09 -22.99
CA ASN A 376 10.52 -15.63 -24.32
C ASN A 376 10.45 -14.50 -25.38
N ASP A 377 10.89 -14.80 -26.61
CA ASP A 377 10.97 -13.80 -27.69
C ASP A 377 9.64 -13.08 -27.99
N SER A 378 8.51 -13.78 -27.88
CA SER A 378 7.20 -13.16 -28.12
C SER A 378 6.80 -12.22 -26.97
N GLU A 379 7.12 -12.59 -25.74
CA GLU A 379 6.89 -11.77 -24.57
C GLU A 379 7.82 -10.54 -24.54
N LEU A 380 9.07 -10.72 -24.94
CA LEU A 380 10.04 -9.61 -25.03
C LEU A 380 9.60 -8.59 -26.07
N ARG A 381 9.22 -9.03 -27.28
CA ARG A 381 8.67 -8.11 -28.30
C ARG A 381 7.40 -7.39 -27.83
N ALA A 382 6.52 -8.09 -27.13
CA ALA A 382 5.32 -7.47 -26.56
C ALA A 382 5.68 -6.45 -25.47
N TRP A 383 6.67 -6.75 -24.63
CA TRP A 383 7.19 -5.83 -23.61
C TRP A 383 7.77 -4.56 -24.25
N GLU A 384 8.65 -4.71 -25.25
CA GLU A 384 9.22 -3.58 -26.00
C GLU A 384 8.13 -2.73 -26.67
N ARG A 385 7.06 -3.38 -27.17
CA ARG A 385 5.92 -2.66 -27.75
C ARG A 385 5.15 -1.86 -26.68
N LEU A 386 4.94 -2.42 -25.49
CA LEU A 386 4.30 -1.73 -24.37
C LEU A 386 5.15 -0.58 -23.81
N CYS A 387 6.47 -0.70 -23.84
CA CYS A 387 7.38 0.38 -23.43
C CYS A 387 7.29 1.63 -24.34
N LYS A 388 6.85 1.47 -25.59
CA LYS A 388 6.57 2.59 -26.51
C LYS A 388 5.24 3.30 -26.25
N GLY A 389 4.45 2.78 -25.33
CA GLY A 389 3.16 3.30 -24.89
C GLY A 389 2.06 2.24 -24.86
N PRO A 390 0.91 2.59 -24.27
CA PRO A 390 -0.20 1.67 -24.13
C PRO A 390 -0.67 1.09 -25.46
N VAL A 391 -1.17 -0.15 -25.40
CA VAL A 391 -1.69 -0.90 -26.55
C VAL A 391 -3.19 -1.11 -26.39
N ASP A 392 -3.96 -0.75 -27.40
CA ASP A 392 -5.37 -1.07 -27.52
C ASP A 392 -5.53 -2.57 -27.79
N LEU A 393 -6.13 -3.30 -26.84
CA LEU A 393 -6.31 -4.75 -26.95
C LEU A 393 -7.41 -5.13 -27.94
N GLU A 394 -8.35 -4.23 -28.22
CA GLU A 394 -9.33 -4.44 -29.28
C GLU A 394 -8.65 -4.53 -30.64
N ALA A 395 -7.85 -3.52 -30.99
CA ALA A 395 -7.06 -3.50 -32.22
C ALA A 395 -6.07 -4.66 -32.28
N ALA A 396 -5.35 -4.93 -31.18
CA ALA A 396 -4.38 -6.02 -31.13
C ALA A 396 -5.03 -7.40 -31.34
N ASN A 397 -6.24 -7.64 -30.82
CA ASN A 397 -6.96 -8.90 -31.04
C ASN A 397 -7.41 -9.08 -32.49
N MET A 398 -7.65 -8.00 -33.21
CA MET A 398 -8.02 -8.04 -34.64
C MET A 398 -6.81 -8.18 -35.55
N ASP A 399 -5.77 -7.39 -35.27
CA ASP A 399 -4.62 -7.21 -36.19
C ASP A 399 -3.44 -8.14 -35.86
N ASP A 400 -3.19 -8.43 -34.58
CA ASP A 400 -2.05 -9.23 -34.09
C ASP A 400 -2.41 -10.02 -32.82
N ARG A 401 -3.05 -11.16 -33.03
CA ARG A 401 -3.46 -12.06 -31.93
C ARG A 401 -2.29 -12.60 -31.11
N ASP A 402 -1.10 -12.69 -31.69
CA ASP A 402 0.07 -13.20 -30.98
C ASP A 402 0.60 -12.13 -30.00
N LEU A 403 0.55 -10.86 -30.40
CA LEU A 403 0.81 -9.74 -29.50
C LEU A 403 -0.19 -9.72 -28.33
N ALA A 404 -1.49 -9.85 -28.60
CA ALA A 404 -2.50 -9.86 -27.56
C ALA A 404 -2.30 -11.02 -26.57
N ARG A 405 -1.96 -12.23 -27.06
CA ARG A 405 -1.64 -13.39 -26.20
C ARG A 405 -0.36 -13.18 -25.39
N ALA A 406 0.66 -12.58 -25.98
CA ALA A 406 1.90 -12.27 -25.27
C ALA A 406 1.67 -11.24 -24.16
N ILE A 407 0.90 -10.18 -24.44
CA ILE A 407 0.49 -9.18 -23.42
C ILE A 407 -0.28 -9.84 -22.27
N ALA A 408 -1.20 -10.77 -22.56
CA ALA A 408 -1.92 -11.52 -21.52
C ALA A 408 -1.00 -12.37 -20.63
N ARG A 409 0.12 -12.89 -21.19
CA ARG A 409 1.15 -13.57 -20.39
C ARG A 409 1.94 -12.60 -19.54
N LEU A 410 2.29 -11.43 -20.08
CA LEU A 410 2.98 -10.37 -19.32
C LEU A 410 2.13 -9.87 -18.15
N GLU A 411 0.83 -9.70 -18.34
CA GLU A 411 -0.10 -9.29 -17.27
C GLU A 411 -0.12 -10.34 -16.16
N ARG A 412 -0.23 -11.63 -16.49
CA ARG A 412 -0.17 -12.72 -15.48
C ARG A 412 1.17 -12.79 -14.74
N LYS A 413 2.26 -12.36 -15.38
CA LYS A 413 3.58 -12.23 -14.75
C LYS A 413 3.75 -10.92 -13.96
N GLY A 414 2.74 -10.05 -13.90
CA GLY A 414 2.79 -8.76 -13.22
C GLY A 414 3.67 -7.72 -13.92
N LEU A 415 3.95 -7.89 -15.21
CA LEU A 415 4.76 -6.98 -16.04
C LEU A 415 3.91 -6.00 -16.85
N ALA A 416 2.62 -6.25 -17.01
CA ALA A 416 1.66 -5.36 -17.63
C ALA A 416 0.42 -5.20 -16.76
N ILE A 417 -0.29 -4.08 -16.93
CA ILE A 417 -1.57 -3.81 -16.27
C ILE A 417 -2.61 -3.47 -17.34
N TYR A 418 -3.83 -3.94 -17.13
CA TYR A 418 -4.95 -3.56 -17.97
C TYR A 418 -5.69 -2.36 -17.40
N THR A 419 -6.36 -1.63 -18.29
CA THR A 419 -7.33 -0.61 -17.89
C THR A 419 -8.70 -1.23 -17.58
N GLY A 420 -9.50 -0.50 -16.84
CA GLY A 420 -10.88 -0.85 -16.53
C GLY A 420 -11.61 0.31 -15.88
N PHE A 421 -12.93 0.18 -15.72
CA PHE A 421 -13.71 1.14 -14.97
C PHE A 421 -13.46 0.96 -13.47
N THR A 422 -13.21 2.07 -12.75
CA THR A 422 -12.73 2.09 -11.38
C THR A 422 -13.53 3.06 -10.50
N PRO A 423 -13.41 2.97 -9.15
CA PRO A 423 -13.90 3.99 -8.23
C PRO A 423 -13.35 5.39 -8.53
N SER A 424 -12.08 5.50 -8.95
CA SER A 424 -11.49 6.78 -9.37
C SER A 424 -12.22 7.37 -10.59
N ASP A 425 -12.54 6.55 -11.60
CA ASP A 425 -13.32 7.02 -12.74
C ASP A 425 -14.73 7.46 -12.31
N ALA A 426 -15.40 6.68 -11.44
CA ALA A 426 -16.71 7.05 -10.90
C ALA A 426 -16.68 8.39 -10.14
N ALA A 427 -15.63 8.65 -9.35
CA ALA A 427 -15.43 9.92 -8.67
C ALA A 427 -15.25 11.09 -9.64
N HIS A 428 -14.54 10.90 -10.76
CA HIS A 428 -14.40 11.92 -11.81
C HIS A 428 -15.72 12.20 -12.53
N VAL A 429 -16.52 11.15 -12.81
CA VAL A 429 -17.88 11.32 -13.40
C VAL A 429 -18.77 12.18 -12.52
N LEU A 430 -18.69 11.99 -11.19
CA LEU A 430 -19.53 12.71 -10.22
C LEU A 430 -18.94 14.08 -9.81
N GLY A 431 -17.78 14.48 -10.34
CA GLY A 431 -17.13 15.74 -9.99
C GLY A 431 -16.52 15.75 -8.58
N MET A 432 -16.37 14.60 -7.95
CA MET A 432 -15.71 14.45 -6.65
C MET A 432 -14.19 14.53 -6.76
N SER A 433 -13.64 14.28 -7.95
CA SER A 433 -12.24 14.43 -8.31
C SER A 433 -12.12 15.06 -9.70
N THR A 434 -11.08 15.89 -9.90
CA THR A 434 -10.83 16.60 -11.16
C THR A 434 -9.38 16.49 -11.63
N HIS A 435 -8.60 15.60 -11.02
CA HIS A 435 -7.16 15.50 -11.30
C HIS A 435 -6.84 14.93 -12.67
N TRP A 436 -7.75 14.12 -13.25
CA TRP A 436 -7.54 13.45 -14.52
C TRP A 436 -8.66 13.77 -15.52
N SER A 437 -8.73 13.02 -16.64
CA SER A 437 -9.71 13.28 -17.70
C SER A 437 -11.13 12.88 -17.29
N GLN A 438 -11.96 13.87 -16.98
CA GLN A 438 -13.39 13.66 -16.70
C GLN A 438 -14.14 13.11 -17.93
N GLU A 439 -13.77 13.55 -19.13
CA GLU A 439 -14.41 13.09 -20.37
C GLU A 439 -14.16 11.59 -20.61
N ALA A 440 -12.92 11.11 -20.35
CA ALA A 440 -12.62 9.69 -20.41
C ALA A 440 -13.40 8.89 -19.37
N ALA A 441 -13.55 9.41 -18.15
CA ALA A 441 -14.36 8.78 -17.11
C ALA A 441 -15.84 8.65 -17.51
N LEU A 442 -16.42 9.69 -18.13
CA LEU A 442 -17.78 9.64 -18.66
C LEU A 442 -17.93 8.58 -19.76
N CYS A 443 -16.96 8.50 -20.69
CA CYS A 443 -16.93 7.46 -21.72
C CYS A 443 -16.87 6.06 -21.08
N ALA A 444 -15.97 5.87 -20.13
CA ALA A 444 -15.76 4.60 -19.43
C ALA A 444 -17.04 4.12 -18.72
N ALA A 445 -17.68 4.99 -17.94
CA ALA A 445 -18.91 4.64 -17.24
C ALA A 445 -20.04 4.22 -18.19
N ARG A 446 -20.20 4.91 -19.32
CA ARG A 446 -21.22 4.59 -20.33
C ARG A 446 -20.94 3.28 -21.03
N ILE A 447 -19.70 3.04 -21.46
CA ILE A 447 -19.29 1.79 -22.11
C ILE A 447 -19.49 0.62 -21.14
N TRP A 448 -18.99 0.77 -19.88
CA TRP A 448 -19.12 -0.25 -18.86
C TRP A 448 -20.59 -0.62 -18.58
N ALA A 449 -21.46 0.37 -18.37
CA ALA A 449 -22.89 0.13 -18.13
C ALA A 449 -23.57 -0.58 -19.31
N ARG A 450 -23.21 -0.22 -20.55
CA ARG A 450 -23.70 -0.91 -21.76
C ARG A 450 -23.21 -2.34 -21.84
N GLN A 451 -21.93 -2.62 -21.55
CA GLN A 451 -21.37 -3.98 -21.50
C GLN A 451 -22.11 -4.84 -20.47
N MET A 452 -22.30 -4.32 -19.25
CA MET A 452 -23.02 -5.05 -18.20
C MET A 452 -24.43 -5.43 -18.62
N ARG A 453 -25.14 -4.52 -19.28
CA ARG A 453 -26.50 -4.74 -19.76
C ARG A 453 -26.56 -5.70 -20.95
N HIS A 454 -25.74 -5.50 -21.98
CA HIS A 454 -25.87 -6.20 -23.26
C HIS A 454 -25.14 -7.54 -23.29
N LEU A 455 -23.98 -7.67 -22.63
CA LEU A 455 -23.19 -8.91 -22.64
C LEU A 455 -23.59 -9.86 -21.51
N TYR A 456 -23.99 -9.31 -20.36
CA TYR A 456 -24.21 -10.10 -19.16
C TYR A 456 -25.67 -10.06 -18.68
N GLY A 457 -26.53 -9.26 -19.30
CA GLY A 457 -27.93 -9.07 -18.86
C GLY A 457 -28.07 -8.40 -17.49
N LEU A 458 -27.01 -7.72 -17.03
CA LEU A 458 -26.91 -7.13 -15.72
C LEU A 458 -26.96 -5.59 -15.80
N GLY A 459 -27.40 -4.95 -14.71
CA GLY A 459 -27.49 -3.50 -14.64
C GLY A 459 -28.79 -2.95 -15.26
N LYS A 460 -29.45 -2.05 -14.52
CA LYS A 460 -30.73 -1.44 -14.91
C LYS A 460 -30.61 0.08 -15.15
N TRP A 461 -29.38 0.56 -15.32
CA TRP A 461 -29.13 1.99 -15.54
C TRP A 461 -29.71 2.47 -16.86
N PRO A 462 -30.19 3.73 -16.94
CA PRO A 462 -30.63 4.33 -18.19
C PRO A 462 -29.52 4.29 -19.25
N LEU A 463 -29.89 4.10 -20.51
CA LEU A 463 -28.92 4.10 -21.61
C LEU A 463 -28.29 5.49 -21.74
N GLY A 464 -26.96 5.53 -21.82
CA GLY A 464 -26.18 6.76 -21.93
C GLY A 464 -25.94 7.52 -20.61
N ASP A 465 -26.56 7.09 -19.52
CA ASP A 465 -26.33 7.67 -18.21
C ASP A 465 -24.98 7.16 -17.63
N ALA A 466 -24.05 8.08 -17.40
CA ALA A 466 -22.77 7.79 -16.74
C ALA A 466 -22.86 7.98 -15.22
N GLN A 467 -23.77 8.81 -14.74
CA GLN A 467 -23.85 9.17 -13.34
C GLN A 467 -24.49 8.08 -12.48
N ALA A 468 -25.56 7.43 -12.97
CA ALA A 468 -26.25 6.40 -12.21
C ALA A 468 -25.32 5.23 -11.84
N PRO A 469 -24.61 4.58 -12.79
CA PRO A 469 -23.66 3.52 -12.43
C PRO A 469 -22.51 4.03 -11.54
N SER A 470 -22.05 5.27 -11.73
CA SER A 470 -21.00 5.87 -10.90
C SER A 470 -21.47 6.11 -9.47
N ARG A 471 -22.72 6.53 -9.25
CA ARG A 471 -23.31 6.65 -7.90
C ARG A 471 -23.36 5.29 -7.19
N ASP A 472 -23.76 4.23 -7.89
CA ASP A 472 -23.79 2.89 -7.31
C ASP A 472 -22.41 2.39 -6.94
N VAL A 473 -21.39 2.68 -7.76
CA VAL A 473 -19.97 2.36 -7.44
C VAL A 473 -19.52 3.09 -6.18
N VAL A 474 -19.75 4.41 -6.10
CA VAL A 474 -19.37 5.20 -4.91
C VAL A 474 -20.14 4.75 -3.67
N ALA A 475 -21.44 4.45 -3.80
CA ALA A 475 -22.23 3.90 -2.71
C ALA A 475 -21.66 2.57 -2.19
N LYS A 476 -21.23 1.67 -3.11
CA LYS A 476 -20.59 0.40 -2.73
C LYS A 476 -19.24 0.59 -2.06
N VAL A 477 -18.43 1.55 -2.52
CA VAL A 477 -17.18 1.95 -1.84
C VAL A 477 -17.50 2.40 -0.41
N THR A 478 -18.45 3.33 -0.26
CA THR A 478 -18.85 3.87 1.05
C THR A 478 -19.36 2.77 1.98
N GLU A 479 -20.25 1.89 1.50
CA GLU A 479 -20.74 0.75 2.28
C GLU A 479 -19.58 -0.12 2.80
N THR A 480 -18.65 -0.47 1.91
CA THR A 480 -17.54 -1.36 2.24
C THR A 480 -16.60 -0.73 3.27
N ILE A 481 -16.29 0.57 3.12
CA ILE A 481 -15.42 1.30 4.06
C ILE A 481 -16.13 1.46 5.41
N CYS A 482 -17.40 1.88 5.44
CA CYS A 482 -18.16 2.03 6.68
C CYS A 482 -18.24 0.72 7.46
N ASN A 483 -18.48 -0.41 6.78
CA ASN A 483 -18.46 -1.73 7.41
C ASN A 483 -17.13 -1.99 8.13
N LYS A 484 -16.02 -1.68 7.48
CA LYS A 484 -14.68 -1.91 8.05
C LYS A 484 -14.31 -0.93 9.16
N LEU A 485 -14.76 0.32 9.09
CA LEU A 485 -14.56 1.29 10.17
C LEU A 485 -15.27 0.84 11.45
N ILE A 486 -16.52 0.40 11.33
CA ILE A 486 -17.30 -0.09 12.48
C ILE A 486 -16.68 -1.38 13.02
N GLU A 487 -16.31 -2.32 12.14
CA GLU A 487 -15.64 -3.57 12.54
C GLU A 487 -14.34 -3.30 13.30
N ALA A 488 -13.50 -2.38 12.81
CA ALA A 488 -12.25 -1.99 13.45
C ALA A 488 -12.49 -1.40 14.85
N GLY A 489 -13.48 -0.51 15.00
CA GLY A 489 -13.84 0.09 16.27
C GLY A 489 -14.36 -0.94 17.29
N LEU A 490 -15.21 -1.87 16.88
CA LEU A 490 -15.76 -2.93 17.73
C LEU A 490 -14.67 -3.93 18.16
N ASN A 491 -13.75 -4.29 17.27
CA ASN A 491 -12.64 -5.17 17.58
C ASN A 491 -11.66 -4.53 18.57
N ASP A 492 -11.38 -3.24 18.40
CA ASP A 492 -10.47 -2.52 19.27
C ASP A 492 -11.05 -2.33 20.68
N ALA A 493 -12.37 -2.13 20.78
CA ALA A 493 -13.06 -2.05 22.06
C ALA A 493 -13.15 -3.39 22.82
N GLY A 494 -12.73 -4.50 22.21
CA GLY A 494 -12.80 -5.85 22.78
C GLY A 494 -14.24 -6.34 22.99
N GLN A 495 -15.22 -5.69 22.36
CA GLN A 495 -16.65 -5.98 22.55
C GLN A 495 -17.11 -7.22 21.79
N MET A 496 -16.42 -7.58 20.71
CA MET A 496 -16.81 -8.70 19.83
C MET A 496 -15.60 -9.37 19.19
N ASN A 497 -15.75 -10.67 18.84
CA ASN A 497 -14.80 -11.34 17.97
C ASN A 497 -14.98 -10.87 16.52
N GLU A 498 -13.97 -11.07 15.66
CA GLU A 498 -13.93 -10.57 14.27
C GLU A 498 -15.18 -10.98 13.45
N ASN A 499 -15.65 -12.23 13.59
CA ASN A 499 -16.83 -12.70 12.86
C ASN A 499 -18.14 -12.03 13.27
N SER A 500 -18.28 -11.73 14.56
CA SER A 500 -19.47 -11.05 15.10
C SER A 500 -19.44 -9.56 14.80
N ALA A 501 -18.26 -8.93 14.90
CA ALA A 501 -18.06 -7.51 14.58
C ALA A 501 -18.42 -7.21 13.12
N GLY A 502 -17.99 -8.06 12.16
CA GLY A 502 -18.33 -7.89 10.77
C GLY A 502 -19.83 -7.93 10.46
N LYS A 503 -20.58 -8.84 11.12
CA LYS A 503 -22.04 -8.93 10.95
C LYS A 503 -22.77 -7.71 11.50
N VAL A 504 -22.37 -7.24 12.67
CA VAL A 504 -22.95 -6.04 13.30
C VAL A 504 -22.61 -4.80 12.50
N ALA A 505 -21.38 -4.68 12.01
CA ALA A 505 -20.95 -3.58 11.14
C ALA A 505 -21.81 -3.51 9.88
N ALA A 506 -22.01 -4.63 9.18
CA ALA A 506 -22.85 -4.69 7.98
C ALA A 506 -24.29 -4.23 8.25
N LEU A 507 -24.87 -4.66 9.36
CA LEU A 507 -26.21 -4.24 9.76
C LEU A 507 -26.29 -2.74 10.05
N LEU A 508 -25.38 -2.20 10.87
CA LEU A 508 -25.34 -0.78 11.20
C LEU A 508 -25.13 0.11 9.98
N THR A 509 -24.22 -0.28 9.09
CA THR A 509 -23.99 0.45 7.83
C THR A 509 -25.23 0.45 6.94
N SER A 510 -25.89 -0.69 6.78
CA SER A 510 -27.12 -0.80 6.01
C SER A 510 -28.22 0.11 6.56
N MET A 511 -28.38 0.15 7.88
CA MET A 511 -29.34 1.04 8.55
C MET A 511 -28.99 2.53 8.36
N ALA A 512 -27.71 2.90 8.45
CA ALA A 512 -27.26 4.28 8.27
C ALA A 512 -27.45 4.75 6.82
N LEU A 513 -27.09 3.93 5.84
CA LEU A 513 -27.29 4.25 4.43
C LEU A 513 -28.77 4.36 4.04
N ALA A 514 -29.63 3.49 4.58
CA ALA A 514 -31.07 3.58 4.37
C ALA A 514 -31.67 4.89 4.93
N ARG A 515 -31.25 5.33 6.11
CA ARG A 515 -31.65 6.62 6.71
C ARG A 515 -31.17 7.80 5.86
N HIS A 516 -29.93 7.76 5.38
CA HIS A 516 -29.38 8.82 4.54
C HIS A 516 -30.11 8.94 3.20
N SER A 517 -30.41 7.82 2.55
CA SER A 517 -31.19 7.80 1.31
C SER A 517 -32.62 8.34 1.51
N ALA A 518 -33.23 8.06 2.64
CA ALA A 518 -34.53 8.60 2.99
C ALA A 518 -34.50 10.12 3.25
N ALA A 519 -33.42 10.63 3.84
CA ALA A 519 -33.21 12.07 4.07
C ALA A 519 -32.91 12.86 2.80
N LEU A 520 -32.34 12.22 1.77
CA LEU A 520 -32.06 12.81 0.46
C LEU A 520 -33.21 12.66 -0.55
N ALA A 521 -34.29 11.96 -0.21
CA ALA A 521 -35.48 11.89 -1.05
C ALA A 521 -36.06 13.31 -1.21
N PRO A 522 -36.41 13.73 -2.44
CA PRO A 522 -36.94 15.08 -2.64
C PRO A 522 -38.21 15.29 -1.82
N GLN A 523 -38.15 16.24 -0.89
CA GLN A 523 -39.34 16.67 -0.20
C GLN A 523 -40.30 17.26 -1.23
N PRO A 524 -41.63 16.99 -1.15
CA PRO A 524 -42.58 17.62 -2.05
C PRO A 524 -42.48 19.13 -1.87
N MET A 525 -42.24 19.85 -2.99
CA MET A 525 -42.14 21.29 -3.00
C MET A 525 -43.38 21.91 -2.35
N ALA A 526 -43.23 22.50 -1.17
CA ALA A 526 -44.22 23.42 -0.63
C ALA A 526 -44.19 24.71 -1.45
N ALA A 527 -45.36 25.15 -1.86
CA ALA A 527 -45.54 26.33 -2.71
C ALA A 527 -44.89 27.59 -2.12
N SER A 528 -44.17 28.30 -2.95
CA SER A 528 -43.48 29.55 -2.73
C SER A 528 -44.38 30.64 -2.10
N SER A 529 -43.90 31.25 -1.00
CA SER A 529 -44.30 32.60 -0.61
C SER A 529 -43.09 33.36 -0.04
N ALA A 530 -42.76 34.46 -0.77
CA ALA A 530 -42.01 35.66 -0.39
C ALA A 530 -40.53 35.57 0.13
N PRO A 531 -39.65 36.52 -0.29
CA PRO A 531 -38.23 36.51 0.05
C PRO A 531 -37.96 37.06 1.46
N ALA A 532 -37.12 36.37 2.20
CA ALA A 532 -36.60 36.79 3.49
C ALA A 532 -35.22 37.50 3.35
N PRO A 533 -34.87 38.40 4.29
CA PRO A 533 -33.66 39.22 4.21
C PRO A 533 -32.37 38.43 4.48
N ALA A 534 -31.26 38.92 3.92
CA ALA A 534 -29.93 38.32 3.97
C ALA A 534 -29.42 38.10 5.39
N PRO A 535 -28.78 36.94 5.68
CA PRO A 535 -28.21 36.67 6.96
C PRO A 535 -26.79 37.22 7.08
N SER A 536 -26.51 37.80 8.26
CA SER A 536 -25.20 38.18 8.76
C SER A 536 -24.29 36.97 8.95
N THR A 537 -23.00 37.10 8.63
CA THR A 537 -21.94 36.11 8.77
C THR A 537 -21.77 35.60 10.20
N PRO A 538 -21.78 34.28 10.44
CA PRO A 538 -21.36 33.75 11.72
C PRO A 538 -19.83 33.49 11.74
N LYS A 539 -19.20 33.82 12.85
CA LYS A 539 -17.83 33.47 13.19
C LYS A 539 -17.74 31.95 13.35
N SER A 540 -16.71 31.36 12.73
CA SER A 540 -16.41 29.93 12.83
C SER A 540 -15.79 29.61 14.19
N GLU A 541 -16.53 29.00 15.10
CA GLU A 541 -15.98 28.19 16.20
C GLU A 541 -15.96 26.73 15.72
N SER A 542 -14.76 26.16 15.61
CA SER A 542 -14.59 24.73 15.37
C SER A 542 -14.83 23.97 16.66
N ALA A 543 -16.01 23.44 16.86
CA ALA A 543 -16.30 22.52 17.94
C ALA A 543 -15.86 21.11 17.53
N ALA A 544 -14.86 20.55 18.22
CA ALA A 544 -14.54 19.13 18.16
C ALA A 544 -15.75 18.33 18.65
N VAL A 545 -16.22 17.38 17.84
CA VAL A 545 -17.32 16.50 18.22
C VAL A 545 -16.75 15.34 19.05
N PRO A 546 -17.14 15.18 20.33
CA PRO A 546 -16.68 14.06 21.14
C PRO A 546 -17.20 12.73 20.58
N ILE A 547 -16.40 11.68 20.66
CA ILE A 547 -16.83 10.32 20.30
C ILE A 547 -17.76 9.83 21.42
N PRO A 548 -19.03 9.49 21.11
CA PRO A 548 -19.94 9.00 22.10
C PRO A 548 -19.49 7.64 22.62
N THR A 549 -19.57 7.44 23.93
CA THR A 549 -19.33 6.15 24.58
C THR A 549 -20.50 5.17 24.40
N ASP A 550 -21.66 5.68 24.00
CA ASP A 550 -22.85 4.90 23.66
C ASP A 550 -23.12 4.99 22.15
N LEU A 551 -23.30 3.82 21.48
CA LEU A 551 -23.59 3.71 20.04
C LEU A 551 -24.90 4.44 19.63
N ASN A 552 -25.80 4.69 20.57
CA ASN A 552 -27.03 5.44 20.33
C ASN A 552 -26.82 6.95 20.24
N GLU A 553 -25.66 7.47 20.68
CA GLU A 553 -25.33 8.89 20.70
C GLU A 553 -24.50 9.33 19.47
N ILE A 554 -24.17 8.41 18.55
CA ILE A 554 -23.38 8.76 17.35
C ILE A 554 -24.24 9.61 16.42
N PRO A 555 -23.88 10.87 16.14
CA PRO A 555 -24.61 11.71 15.21
C PRO A 555 -24.26 11.30 13.76
N TRP A 556 -24.94 10.29 13.26
CA TRP A 556 -24.74 9.68 11.93
C TRP A 556 -24.75 10.68 10.77
N GLN A 557 -25.34 11.87 10.98
CA GLN A 557 -25.34 12.95 10.00
C GLN A 557 -23.96 13.52 9.70
N THR A 558 -23.00 13.39 10.64
CA THR A 558 -21.63 13.92 10.49
C THR A 558 -20.73 12.99 9.67
N LEU A 559 -21.05 11.71 9.55
CA LEU A 559 -20.29 10.73 8.79
C LEU A 559 -20.57 10.76 7.28
N ALA A 560 -21.66 11.40 6.86
CA ALA A 560 -22.14 11.36 5.48
C ALA A 560 -21.97 12.67 4.70
N THR A 561 -21.46 13.74 5.31
CA THR A 561 -21.19 14.99 4.60
C THR A 561 -19.75 15.02 4.15
N PRO A 562 -19.45 14.96 2.84
CA PRO A 562 -18.10 15.29 2.38
C PRO A 562 -17.89 16.76 2.69
N GLN A 563 -17.11 17.08 3.71
CA GLN A 563 -16.52 18.41 3.78
C GLN A 563 -15.73 18.57 2.49
N ARG A 564 -16.14 19.57 1.70
CA ARG A 564 -15.36 20.02 0.55
C ARG A 564 -13.93 20.24 1.05
N SER A 565 -13.02 19.35 0.68
CA SER A 565 -11.61 19.68 0.74
C SER A 565 -11.47 20.93 -0.13
N GLN A 566 -11.25 22.06 0.48
CA GLN A 566 -10.75 23.22 -0.24
C GLN A 566 -9.43 22.74 -0.84
N ALA A 567 -9.45 22.56 -2.16
CA ALA A 567 -8.24 22.38 -2.92
C ALA A 567 -7.37 23.60 -2.59
N ILE A 568 -6.26 23.34 -1.94
CA ILE A 568 -5.15 24.28 -1.90
C ILE A 568 -4.60 24.27 -3.32
N PRO A 569 -4.44 25.45 -3.96
CA PRO A 569 -4.06 25.58 -5.37
C PRO A 569 -2.72 24.91 -5.70
#